data_9075a99b03728e0197ad924dc238981a
#
_entry.id   9075a99b03728e0197ad924dc238981a
#
_cell.length_a   1.000
_cell.length_b   1.000
_cell.length_c   1.000
_cell.angle_alpha   90.00
_cell.angle_beta   90.00
_cell.angle_gamma   90.00
#
_symmetry.space_group_name_H-M   'P 1'
#
loop_
_entity.id
_entity.type
_entity.pdbx_description
1 polymer ?
#
loop_
_entity_poly.entity_id
_entity_poly.type
_entity_poly.pdbx_seq_one_letter_code
_entity_poly.pdbx_strand_id
1 'polypeptide(L)'
;MHSDTAQKILIIVHAPPYGSERCFSALRLALALAAHEQPKAEVKVFLMSDAVVAALPNQKDASGKTMQGMLDERVAACVQVKLCQTCAWARGIGELPLIAGCSLGTLAGLAQDVLQADKVITL
;
A
#
# COMPACT_ATOMS: atom_id res chain seq x y z
N MET A 1 -13.79 -11.62 28.19
CA MET A 1 -13.00 -12.10 27.08
C MET A 1 -12.55 -10.96 26.19
N HIS A 2 -11.37 -10.93 25.91
CA HIS A 2 -10.87 -10.02 24.90
C HIS A 2 -10.63 -10.80 23.63
N SER A 3 -10.52 -10.11 22.56
CA SER A 3 -10.25 -10.70 21.29
C SER A 3 -8.77 -10.59 20.95
N ASP A 4 -8.17 -11.66 20.49
CA ASP A 4 -6.84 -11.63 19.91
C ASP A 4 -6.91 -11.27 18.42
N THR A 5 -8.12 -10.97 17.94
CA THR A 5 -8.33 -10.59 16.55
C THR A 5 -7.65 -9.27 16.25
N ALA A 6 -6.81 -9.25 15.24
CA ALA A 6 -6.16 -8.03 14.81
C ALA A 6 -7.19 -7.03 14.26
N GLN A 7 -6.92 -5.74 14.47
CA GLN A 7 -7.65 -4.68 13.80
C GLN A 7 -7.32 -4.73 12.31
N LYS A 8 -8.34 -4.68 11.47
CA LYS A 8 -8.15 -4.65 10.02
C LYS A 8 -8.11 -3.20 9.55
N ILE A 9 -6.96 -2.78 9.09
CA ILE A 9 -6.72 -1.40 8.65
C ILE A 9 -6.46 -1.41 7.15
N LEU A 10 -7.23 -0.58 6.44
CA LEU A 10 -7.04 -0.38 5.00
C LEU A 10 -6.57 1.06 4.77
N ILE A 11 -5.45 1.20 4.08
CA ILE A 11 -4.93 2.50 3.70
C ILE A 11 -5.04 2.63 2.18
N ILE A 12 -5.80 3.63 1.73
CA ILE A 12 -5.97 3.93 0.30
C ILE A 12 -5.10 5.14 -0.01
N VAL A 13 -4.18 4.98 -0.95
CA VAL A 13 -3.22 6.03 -1.32
C VAL A 13 -3.50 6.49 -2.73
N HIS A 14 -3.66 7.80 -2.92
CA HIS A 14 -3.88 8.40 -4.23
C HIS A 14 -2.66 9.15 -4.74
N ALA A 15 -1.81 9.63 -3.85
CA ALA A 15 -0.68 10.47 -4.23
C ALA A 15 0.49 9.63 -4.75
N PRO A 16 1.20 10.11 -5.79
CA PRO A 16 2.38 9.44 -6.30
C PRO A 16 3.54 9.54 -5.32
N PRO A 17 4.61 8.73 -5.50
CA PRO A 17 5.75 8.76 -4.60
C PRO A 17 6.51 10.08 -4.58
N TYR A 18 6.38 10.88 -5.63
CA TYR A 18 7.07 12.18 -5.74
C TYR A 18 6.07 13.26 -6.04
N GLY A 19 6.35 14.48 -5.59
CA GLY A 19 5.49 15.64 -5.75
C GLY A 19 4.77 16.06 -4.46
N SER A 20 4.66 15.17 -3.50
CA SER A 20 4.19 15.47 -2.15
C SER A 20 4.69 14.37 -1.22
N GLU A 21 4.51 14.57 0.08
CA GLU A 21 4.94 13.56 1.07
C GLU A 21 3.85 12.53 1.39
N ARG A 22 2.69 12.62 0.74
CA ARG A 22 1.53 11.81 1.13
C ARG A 22 1.76 10.32 0.96
N CYS A 23 2.37 9.92 -0.17
CA CYS A 23 2.67 8.50 -0.41
C CYS A 23 3.64 7.96 0.64
N PHE A 24 4.72 8.69 0.90
CA PHE A 24 5.69 8.28 1.92
C PHE A 24 5.04 8.24 3.31
N SER A 25 4.21 9.21 3.63
CA SER A 25 3.51 9.23 4.92
C SER A 25 2.60 8.02 5.08
N ALA A 26 1.89 7.65 4.01
CA ALA A 26 1.03 6.47 4.02
C ALA A 26 1.84 5.18 4.26
N LEU A 27 2.98 5.04 3.59
CA LEU A 27 3.82 3.86 3.75
C LEU A 27 4.49 3.81 5.12
N ARG A 28 4.87 4.95 5.68
CA ARG A 28 5.40 5.02 7.04
C ARG A 28 4.34 4.63 8.06
N LEU A 29 3.12 5.13 7.89
CA LEU A 29 2.00 4.78 8.75
C LEU A 29 1.70 3.28 8.67
N ALA A 30 1.71 2.72 7.47
CA ALA A 30 1.45 1.29 7.27
C ALA A 30 2.44 0.43 8.07
N LEU A 31 3.73 0.78 8.04
CA LEU A 31 4.74 0.04 8.77
C LEU A 31 4.57 0.19 10.28
N ALA A 32 4.29 1.41 10.75
CA ALA A 32 4.07 1.67 12.17
C ALA A 32 2.86 0.88 12.69
N LEU A 33 1.78 0.82 11.91
CA LEU A 33 0.60 0.04 12.28
C LEU A 33 0.90 -1.45 12.26
N ALA A 34 1.62 -1.94 11.26
CA ALA A 34 1.97 -3.35 11.16
C ALA A 34 2.87 -3.81 12.32
N ALA A 35 3.67 -2.91 12.87
CA ALA A 35 4.55 -3.20 13.99
C ALA A 35 3.84 -3.12 15.36
N HIS A 36 2.62 -2.64 15.39
CA HIS A 36 1.88 -2.47 16.64
C HIS A 36 1.51 -3.81 17.24
N GLU A 37 1.67 -3.98 18.54
CA GLU A 37 1.46 -5.27 19.19
C GLU A 37 0.15 -5.37 19.95
N GLN A 38 -0.34 -4.29 20.53
CA GLN A 38 -1.58 -4.28 21.30
C GLN A 38 -2.36 -2.98 21.10
N PRO A 39 -3.41 -3.00 20.30
CA PRO A 39 -3.86 -4.16 19.50
C PRO A 39 -2.94 -4.43 18.31
N LYS A 40 -2.96 -5.65 17.84
CA LYS A 40 -2.34 -5.97 16.56
C LYS A 40 -3.15 -5.35 15.41
N ALA A 41 -2.47 -5.00 14.34
CA ALA A 41 -3.11 -4.49 13.14
C ALA A 41 -2.72 -5.35 11.95
N GLU A 42 -3.73 -5.73 11.17
CA GLU A 42 -3.56 -6.37 9.87
C GLU A 42 -3.75 -5.27 8.84
N VAL A 43 -2.68 -4.94 8.13
CA VAL A 43 -2.64 -3.74 7.29
C VAL A 43 -2.65 -4.13 5.82
N LYS A 44 -3.55 -3.48 5.07
CA LYS A 44 -3.58 -3.54 3.61
C LYS A 44 -3.39 -2.14 3.07
N VAL A 45 -2.58 -2.02 2.02
CA VAL A 45 -2.39 -0.78 1.28
C VAL A 45 -2.92 -0.98 -0.12
N PHE A 46 -3.75 -0.06 -0.57
CA PHE A 46 -4.28 -0.05 -1.93
C PHE A 46 -3.86 1.24 -2.61
N LEU A 47 -3.05 1.09 -3.65
CA LEU A 47 -2.53 2.22 -4.42
C LEU A 47 -3.48 2.51 -5.58
N MET A 48 -4.03 3.72 -5.60
CA MET A 48 -4.96 4.19 -6.65
C MET A 48 -4.39 5.41 -7.34
N SER A 49 -4.99 5.78 -8.46
CA SER A 49 -4.61 6.99 -9.18
C SER A 49 -3.10 6.96 -9.47
N ASP A 50 -2.43 8.08 -9.31
CA ASP A 50 -0.99 8.15 -9.56
C ASP A 50 -0.14 7.35 -8.57
N ALA A 51 -0.71 6.92 -7.45
CA ALA A 51 0.02 6.11 -6.47
C ALA A 51 0.43 4.74 -7.03
N VAL A 52 -0.23 4.24 -8.09
CA VAL A 52 0.14 2.95 -8.71
C VAL A 52 1.59 2.94 -9.19
N VAL A 53 2.15 4.11 -9.49
CA VAL A 53 3.54 4.25 -9.93
C VAL A 53 4.52 3.81 -8.83
N ALA A 54 4.12 3.87 -7.57
CA ALA A 54 5.00 3.47 -6.47
C ALA A 54 5.44 2.01 -6.54
N ALA A 55 4.65 1.15 -7.19
CA ALA A 55 4.94 -0.28 -7.30
C ALA A 55 5.91 -0.63 -8.44
N LEU A 56 6.36 0.35 -9.21
CA LEU A 56 7.36 0.12 -10.25
C LEU A 56 8.76 0.01 -9.64
N PRO A 57 9.56 -0.99 -10.06
CA PRO A 57 10.89 -1.17 -9.49
C PRO A 57 11.88 -0.10 -9.95
N ASN A 58 13.02 -0.05 -9.29
CA ASN A 58 14.18 0.77 -9.65
C ASN A 58 14.03 2.28 -9.40
N GLN A 59 12.99 2.72 -8.71
CA GLN A 59 12.84 4.13 -8.35
C GLN A 59 13.69 4.44 -7.11
N LYS A 60 14.50 5.47 -7.21
CA LYS A 60 15.29 5.97 -6.08
C LYS A 60 15.42 7.48 -6.19
N ASP A 61 15.49 8.14 -5.05
CA ASP A 61 15.68 9.58 -5.02
C ASP A 61 17.17 9.95 -5.11
N ALA A 62 17.48 11.26 -5.10
CA ALA A 62 18.84 11.75 -5.20
C ALA A 62 19.73 11.34 -4.01
N SER A 63 19.13 11.00 -2.86
CA SER A 63 19.86 10.52 -1.68
C SER A 63 20.16 9.02 -1.74
N GLY A 64 19.66 8.33 -2.72
CA GLY A 64 19.84 6.88 -2.88
C GLY A 64 18.77 6.03 -2.21
N LYS A 65 17.81 6.62 -1.53
CA LYS A 65 16.67 5.89 -1.00
C LYS A 65 15.82 5.34 -2.13
N THR A 66 15.35 4.12 -1.99
CA THR A 66 14.58 3.47 -3.02
C THR A 66 13.14 3.24 -2.58
N MET A 67 12.21 3.51 -3.48
CA MET A 67 10.80 3.15 -3.28
C MET A 67 10.66 1.64 -3.12
N GLN A 68 11.45 0.88 -3.88
CA GLN A 68 11.46 -0.57 -3.76
C GLN A 68 11.84 -1.02 -2.36
N GLY A 69 12.88 -0.43 -1.76
CA GLY A 69 13.28 -0.77 -0.41
C GLY A 69 12.18 -0.50 0.61
N MET A 70 11.46 0.61 0.46
CA MET A 70 10.33 0.90 1.34
C MET A 70 9.22 -0.14 1.20
N LEU A 71 8.87 -0.52 -0.01
CA LEU A 71 7.82 -1.52 -0.22
C LEU A 71 8.29 -2.91 0.20
N ASP A 72 9.54 -3.26 -0.02
CA ASP A 72 10.10 -4.52 0.45
C ASP A 72 9.96 -4.66 1.97
N GLU A 73 10.21 -3.60 2.72
CA GLU A 73 10.03 -3.60 4.17
C GLU A 73 8.56 -3.86 4.56
N ARG A 74 7.60 -3.24 3.85
CA ARG A 74 6.18 -3.40 4.15
C ARG A 74 5.73 -4.81 3.84
N VAL A 75 6.15 -5.34 2.72
CA VAL A 75 5.84 -6.73 2.34
C VAL A 75 6.45 -7.70 3.37
N ALA A 76 7.69 -7.48 3.79
CA ALA A 76 8.34 -8.30 4.81
C ALA A 76 7.61 -8.23 6.16
N ALA A 77 6.95 -7.11 6.45
CA ALA A 77 6.15 -6.92 7.66
C ALA A 77 4.71 -7.41 7.49
N CYS A 78 4.42 -8.17 6.44
CA CYS A 78 3.11 -8.73 6.13
C CYS A 78 2.04 -7.68 5.77
N VAL A 79 2.44 -6.50 5.34
CA VAL A 79 1.52 -5.52 4.76
C VAL A 79 1.20 -5.96 3.34
N GLN A 80 -0.08 -6.18 3.06
CA GLN A 80 -0.52 -6.51 1.72
C GLN A 80 -0.56 -5.23 0.88
N VAL A 81 0.10 -5.24 -0.27
CA VAL A 81 0.14 -4.09 -1.18
C VAL A 81 -0.47 -4.48 -2.51
N LYS A 82 -1.56 -3.82 -2.86
CA LYS A 82 -2.21 -3.97 -4.17
C LYS A 82 -2.30 -2.63 -4.85
N LEU A 83 -2.36 -2.64 -6.17
CA LEU A 83 -2.59 -1.42 -6.94
C LEU A 83 -3.79 -1.58 -7.86
N CYS A 84 -4.49 -0.49 -8.07
CA CYS A 84 -5.70 -0.46 -8.88
C CYS A 84 -5.38 -0.86 -10.33
N GLN A 85 -5.96 -1.96 -10.78
CA GLN A 85 -5.78 -2.46 -12.12
C GLN A 85 -6.18 -1.43 -13.17
N THR A 86 -7.34 -0.79 -13.00
CA THR A 86 -7.82 0.22 -13.94
C THR A 86 -6.88 1.42 -14.00
N CYS A 87 -6.39 1.88 -12.85
CA CYS A 87 -5.47 3.01 -12.79
C CYS A 87 -4.12 2.66 -13.44
N ALA A 88 -3.64 1.44 -13.22
CA ALA A 88 -2.39 0.97 -13.83
C ALA A 88 -2.52 0.87 -15.35
N TRP A 89 -3.61 0.30 -15.84
CA TRP A 89 -3.85 0.20 -17.28
C TRP A 89 -3.98 1.57 -17.94
N ALA A 90 -4.69 2.51 -17.26
CA ALA A 90 -4.84 3.87 -17.77
C ALA A 90 -3.50 4.59 -17.95
N ARG A 91 -2.48 4.20 -17.20
CA ARG A 91 -1.15 4.81 -17.24
C ARG A 91 -0.12 4.00 -18.02
N GLY A 92 -0.57 2.93 -18.67
CA GLY A 92 0.30 2.09 -19.50
C GLY A 92 1.27 1.22 -18.71
N ILE A 93 1.02 1.01 -17.42
CA ILE A 93 1.92 0.23 -16.57
C ILE A 93 1.34 -1.11 -16.12
N GLY A 94 0.14 -1.45 -16.57
CA GLY A 94 -0.55 -2.65 -16.11
C GLY A 94 0.16 -3.97 -16.44
N GLU A 95 1.02 -3.97 -17.47
CA GLU A 95 1.77 -5.16 -17.87
C GLU A 95 3.25 -5.08 -17.52
N LEU A 96 3.67 -3.99 -16.86
CA LEU A 96 5.07 -3.84 -16.46
C LEU A 96 5.38 -4.69 -15.24
N PRO A 97 6.64 -5.11 -15.08
CA PRO A 97 7.05 -5.79 -13.86
C PRO A 97 6.81 -4.91 -12.64
N LEU A 98 6.25 -5.48 -11.59
CA LEU A 98 6.01 -4.79 -10.32
C LEU A 98 7.00 -5.26 -9.27
N ILE A 99 7.20 -4.45 -8.25
CA ILE A 99 7.98 -4.84 -7.07
C ILE A 99 7.39 -6.13 -6.50
N ALA A 100 8.25 -7.09 -6.15
CA ALA A 100 7.82 -8.37 -5.60
C ALA A 100 6.93 -8.18 -4.37
N GLY A 101 5.81 -8.89 -4.32
CA GLY A 101 4.83 -8.74 -3.25
C GLY A 101 3.73 -7.73 -3.54
N CYS A 102 3.89 -6.90 -4.58
CA CYS A 102 2.82 -6.01 -5.06
C CYS A 102 2.07 -6.70 -6.18
N SER A 103 0.76 -6.55 -6.21
CA SER A 103 -0.09 -7.17 -7.23
C SER A 103 -1.22 -6.25 -7.64
N LEU A 104 -1.80 -6.53 -8.81
CA LEU A 104 -2.97 -5.80 -9.27
C LEU A 104 -4.20 -6.20 -8.47
N GLY A 105 -5.05 -5.24 -8.16
CA GLY A 105 -6.31 -5.46 -7.51
C GLY A 105 -7.46 -4.81 -8.28
N THR A 106 -8.67 -5.30 -8.05
CA THR A 106 -9.87 -4.79 -8.70
C THR A 106 -10.64 -3.86 -7.78
N LEU A 107 -11.48 -3.02 -8.36
CA LEU A 107 -12.36 -2.16 -7.58
C LEU A 107 -13.32 -3.00 -6.74
N ALA A 108 -13.81 -4.11 -7.28
CA ALA A 108 -14.69 -5.02 -6.52
C ALA A 108 -13.97 -5.59 -5.29
N GLY A 109 -12.71 -5.97 -5.46
CA GLY A 109 -11.90 -6.44 -4.33
C GLY A 109 -11.64 -5.35 -3.30
N LEU A 110 -11.39 -4.12 -3.76
CA LEU A 110 -11.23 -2.98 -2.85
C LEU A 110 -12.52 -2.71 -2.07
N ALA A 111 -13.67 -2.75 -2.74
CA ALA A 111 -14.95 -2.56 -2.07
C ALA A 111 -15.16 -3.59 -0.97
N GLN A 112 -14.81 -4.84 -1.23
CA GLN A 112 -14.89 -5.89 -0.23
C GLN A 112 -13.96 -5.62 0.94
N ASP A 113 -12.73 -5.17 0.67
CA ASP A 113 -11.77 -4.82 1.72
C ASP A 113 -12.27 -3.66 2.58
N VAL A 114 -12.90 -2.65 1.96
CA VAL A 114 -13.51 -1.53 2.69
C VAL A 114 -14.59 -2.03 3.64
N LEU A 115 -15.45 -2.94 3.16
CA LEU A 115 -16.54 -3.45 3.99
C LEU A 115 -16.04 -4.32 5.15
N GLN A 116 -14.90 -4.96 5.01
CA GLN A 116 -14.33 -5.81 6.04
C GLN A 116 -13.38 -5.08 6.98
N ALA A 117 -12.93 -3.88 6.61
CA ALA A 117 -11.97 -3.14 7.42
C ALA A 117 -12.63 -2.56 8.67
N ASP A 118 -11.89 -2.57 9.77
CA ASP A 118 -12.30 -1.85 10.98
C ASP A 118 -12.06 -0.35 10.82
N LYS A 119 -11.00 0.03 10.12
CA LYS A 119 -10.67 1.42 9.84
C LYS A 119 -10.18 1.56 8.40
N VAL A 120 -10.61 2.64 7.76
CA VAL A 120 -10.17 3.00 6.41
C VAL A 120 -9.55 4.38 6.47
N ILE A 121 -8.32 4.49 6.00
CA ILE A 121 -7.57 5.75 5.97
C ILE A 121 -7.26 6.05 4.50
N THR A 122 -7.53 7.28 4.09
CA THR A 122 -7.26 7.72 2.71
C THR A 122 -6.25 8.87 2.74
N LEU A 123 -5.23 8.74 1.92
CA LEU A 123 -4.16 9.74 1.81
C LEU A 123 -3.87 10.15 0.36
#